data_dc61afd719573d277a1df22dd039de03
#
_entry.id   dc61afd719573d277a1df22dd039de03
#
_cell.length_a   1.000
_cell.length_b   1.000
_cell.length_c   1.000
_cell.angle_alpha   90.00
_cell.angle_beta   90.00
_cell.angle_gamma   90.00
#
_symmetry.space_group_name_H-M   'P 1'
#
loop_
_entity.id
_entity.type
_entity.pdbx_description
1 polymer ?
#
loop_
_entity_poly.entity_id
_entity_poly.type
_entity_poly.pdbx_seq_one_letter_code
_entity_poly.pdbx_strand_id
1 'polypeptide(L)'
;GVLIDDDYDVACAHLKEMFGGKFGSAGVKVVIEQYLNGIELSVFVLTDGNGGYLILPEAKDYKRIGEGDTGLNTGGMGAVSPVPFATPDFMKKVEERIVKPTLSGLSAEGIDYRGFIFLGLMNCGGDPYVIEYNVRMGDPETEAVMTRIESDLLSHLNAAAAGDLSGEKISISGDTAVTVVMVSGGYPEKYKSNCPISGLGDAGNAVVFHSGTRRSAEGVVSAGGRVLA
;
A
#
# COMPACT_ATOMS: atom_id res chain seq x y z
N GLY A 1 0.68 -15.51 3.86
CA GLY A 1 0.79 -15.00 5.22
C GLY A 1 2.25 -14.83 5.62
N VAL A 2 2.50 -13.94 6.56
CA VAL A 2 3.81 -13.68 7.15
C VAL A 2 3.76 -14.12 8.60
N LEU A 3 4.81 -14.80 9.06
CA LEU A 3 5.04 -15.12 10.46
C LEU A 3 6.34 -14.45 10.88
N ILE A 4 6.33 -13.79 12.02
CA ILE A 4 7.52 -13.26 12.68
C ILE A 4 7.60 -13.92 14.04
N ASP A 5 8.71 -14.60 14.32
CA ASP A 5 8.93 -15.27 15.58
C ASP A 5 10.43 -15.27 15.89
N ASP A 6 10.81 -15.10 17.13
CA ASP A 6 12.18 -15.15 17.63
C ASP A 6 12.50 -16.48 18.33
N ASP A 7 11.49 -17.33 18.58
CA ASP A 7 11.66 -18.68 19.10
C ASP A 7 11.86 -19.68 17.94
N TYR A 8 13.02 -20.33 17.92
CA TYR A 8 13.40 -21.28 16.88
C TYR A 8 12.44 -22.48 16.78
N ASP A 9 12.01 -23.05 17.91
CA ASP A 9 11.16 -24.23 17.94
C ASP A 9 9.74 -23.89 17.48
N VAL A 10 9.23 -22.72 17.87
CA VAL A 10 7.94 -22.18 17.40
C VAL A 10 7.99 -21.91 15.91
N ALA A 11 9.03 -21.25 15.41
CA ALA A 11 9.22 -20.99 13.99
C ALA A 11 9.27 -22.30 13.18
N CYS A 12 9.99 -23.32 13.67
CA CYS A 12 10.04 -24.65 13.05
C CYS A 12 8.69 -25.36 13.04
N ALA A 13 7.89 -25.24 14.11
CA ALA A 13 6.55 -25.81 14.16
C ALA A 13 5.63 -25.16 13.10
N HIS A 14 5.66 -23.86 12.97
CA HIS A 14 4.90 -23.13 11.94
C HIS A 14 5.34 -23.47 10.52
N LEU A 15 6.63 -23.64 10.27
CA LEU A 15 7.14 -24.08 8.97
C LEU A 15 6.58 -25.48 8.60
N LYS A 16 6.53 -26.41 9.58
CA LYS A 16 5.93 -27.74 9.37
C LYS A 16 4.43 -27.65 9.03
N GLU A 17 3.69 -26.74 9.69
CA GLU A 17 2.28 -26.49 9.37
C GLU A 17 2.11 -25.93 7.96
N MET A 18 2.97 -24.98 7.54
CA MET A 18 2.94 -24.40 6.20
C MET A 18 3.16 -25.46 5.13
N PHE A 19 4.20 -26.30 5.28
CA PHE A 19 4.48 -27.42 4.37
C PHE A 19 3.43 -28.54 4.48
N GLY A 20 2.78 -28.67 5.63
CA GLY A 20 1.70 -29.64 5.88
C GLY A 20 0.36 -29.29 5.21
N GLY A 21 0.32 -28.20 4.43
CA GLY A 21 -0.87 -27.85 3.64
C GLY A 21 -1.74 -26.74 4.23
N LYS A 22 -1.29 -26.04 5.27
CA LYS A 22 -2.03 -24.89 5.87
C LYS A 22 -2.47 -23.84 4.82
N PHE A 23 -1.69 -23.69 3.75
CA PHE A 23 -1.98 -22.76 2.65
C PHE A 23 -2.17 -23.50 1.30
N GLY A 24 -2.51 -24.78 1.32
CA GLY A 24 -2.67 -25.59 0.12
C GLY A 24 -1.40 -25.58 -0.74
N SER A 25 -1.55 -25.46 -2.05
CA SER A 25 -0.41 -25.42 -3.00
C SER A 25 0.51 -24.21 -2.82
N ALA A 26 0.05 -23.13 -2.21
CA ALA A 26 0.89 -21.97 -1.93
C ALA A 26 1.95 -22.21 -0.84
N GLY A 27 1.76 -23.23 0.01
CA GLY A 27 2.70 -23.61 1.06
C GLY A 27 3.89 -24.50 0.60
N VAL A 28 4.01 -24.80 -0.69
CA VAL A 28 5.09 -25.66 -1.22
C VAL A 28 6.46 -24.99 -1.17
N LYS A 29 6.48 -23.65 -1.24
CA LYS A 29 7.69 -22.84 -1.09
C LYS A 29 7.49 -21.82 0.01
N VAL A 30 8.49 -21.65 0.86
CA VAL A 30 8.51 -20.67 1.95
C VAL A 30 9.77 -19.84 1.80
N VAL A 31 9.65 -18.52 1.95
CA VAL A 31 10.77 -17.59 2.00
C VAL A 31 11.08 -17.32 3.46
N ILE A 32 12.35 -17.43 3.84
CA ILE A 32 12.85 -17.08 5.17
C ILE A 32 13.72 -15.83 5.00
N GLU A 33 13.33 -14.74 5.63
CA GLU A 33 13.96 -13.45 5.47
C GLU A 33 14.53 -12.96 6.79
N GLN A 34 15.47 -12.03 6.72
CA GLN A 34 15.96 -11.31 7.87
C GLN A 34 14.83 -10.53 8.53
N TYR A 35 14.75 -10.58 9.85
CA TYR A 35 13.88 -9.67 10.59
C TYR A 35 14.41 -8.24 10.47
N LEU A 36 13.57 -7.33 9.99
CA LEU A 36 13.85 -5.91 9.89
C LEU A 36 13.15 -5.18 11.04
N ASN A 37 13.93 -4.42 11.81
CA ASN A 37 13.41 -3.58 12.89
C ASN A 37 13.46 -2.11 12.49
N GLY A 38 12.31 -1.47 12.37
CA GLY A 38 12.22 -0.09 11.91
C GLY A 38 10.78 0.40 11.83
N ILE A 39 10.56 1.40 11.00
CA ILE A 39 9.23 1.96 10.75
C ILE A 39 8.86 1.68 9.29
N GLU A 40 7.73 1.02 9.09
CA GLU A 40 7.20 0.75 7.74
C GLU A 40 6.71 2.02 7.07
N LEU A 41 6.91 2.09 5.76
CA LEU A 41 6.29 3.07 4.87
C LEU A 41 6.12 2.49 3.46
N SER A 42 5.24 3.11 2.71
CA SER A 42 4.95 2.78 1.32
C SER A 42 5.46 3.89 0.40
N VAL A 43 6.21 3.51 -0.64
CA VAL A 43 6.64 4.42 -1.70
C VAL A 43 6.07 3.92 -3.03
N PHE A 44 5.60 4.83 -3.84
CA PHE A 44 4.93 4.52 -5.11
C PHE A 44 5.73 5.09 -6.27
N VAL A 45 5.88 4.32 -7.31
CA VAL A 45 6.57 4.71 -8.54
C VAL A 45 5.64 4.46 -9.72
N LEU A 46 5.44 5.46 -10.57
CA LEU A 46 4.85 5.29 -11.89
C LEU A 46 6.01 5.16 -12.89
N THR A 47 6.05 4.07 -13.66
CA THR A 47 7.10 3.84 -14.67
C THR A 47 6.53 3.66 -16.06
N ASP A 48 7.32 4.05 -17.07
CA ASP A 48 7.00 3.97 -18.49
C ASP A 48 7.55 2.71 -19.20
N GLY A 49 8.28 1.85 -18.48
CA GLY A 49 8.90 0.64 -19.03
C GLY A 49 10.21 0.89 -19.81
N ASN A 50 10.58 2.13 -20.05
CA ASN A 50 11.79 2.52 -20.79
C ASN A 50 12.85 3.21 -19.91
N GLY A 51 12.68 3.09 -18.58
CA GLY A 51 13.58 3.68 -17.59
C GLY A 51 13.12 5.05 -17.07
N GLY A 52 12.07 5.65 -17.63
CA GLY A 52 11.41 6.83 -17.10
C GLY A 52 10.53 6.47 -15.88
N TYR A 53 10.49 7.36 -14.91
CA TYR A 53 9.66 7.18 -13.72
C TYR A 53 9.31 8.49 -13.02
N LEU A 54 8.21 8.46 -12.28
CA LEU A 54 7.82 9.48 -11.32
C LEU A 54 7.66 8.82 -9.94
N ILE A 55 8.28 9.41 -8.92
CA ILE A 55 8.04 9.02 -7.52
C ILE A 55 6.84 9.81 -7.03
N LEU A 56 5.80 9.10 -6.63
CA LEU A 56 4.57 9.67 -6.09
C LEU A 56 4.73 9.95 -4.58
N PRO A 57 3.79 10.66 -3.94
CA PRO A 57 3.84 10.85 -2.49
C PRO A 57 3.96 9.51 -1.76
N GLU A 58 4.84 9.46 -0.79
CA GLU A 58 4.95 8.34 0.14
C GLU A 58 3.82 8.37 1.17
N ALA A 59 3.54 7.22 1.76
CA ALA A 59 2.53 7.10 2.81
C ALA A 59 2.92 6.05 3.86
N LYS A 60 2.24 6.08 4.99
CA LYS A 60 2.26 4.99 5.97
C LYS A 60 0.83 4.50 6.17
N ASP A 61 0.63 3.19 6.03
CA ASP A 61 -0.60 2.52 6.44
C ASP A 61 -0.57 2.09 7.91
N TYR A 62 -1.76 1.87 8.45
CA TYR A 62 -1.99 1.39 9.80
C TYR A 62 -2.82 0.11 9.73
N LYS A 63 -2.18 -1.03 10.01
CA LYS A 63 -2.75 -2.36 9.74
C LYS A 63 -3.55 -2.95 10.90
N ARG A 64 -3.33 -2.47 12.13
CA ARG A 64 -3.98 -3.03 13.31
C ARG A 64 -5.36 -2.46 13.53
N ILE A 65 -6.31 -3.34 13.95
CA ILE A 65 -7.72 -2.93 14.16
C ILE A 65 -7.92 -2.08 15.41
N GLY A 66 -7.07 -2.21 16.41
CA GLY A 66 -7.21 -1.55 17.71
C GLY A 66 -6.33 -0.32 17.87
N GLU A 67 -6.71 0.54 18.80
CA GLU A 67 -5.93 1.72 19.18
C GLU A 67 -4.51 1.34 19.67
N GLY A 68 -3.55 2.24 19.44
CA GLY A 68 -2.17 2.01 19.86
C GLY A 68 -1.47 0.86 19.14
N ASP A 69 -1.83 0.60 17.89
CA ASP A 69 -1.26 -0.46 17.05
C ASP A 69 -1.42 -1.86 17.68
N THR A 70 -2.63 -2.17 18.16
CA THR A 70 -2.98 -3.43 18.82
C THR A 70 -4.04 -4.23 18.06
N GLY A 71 -4.26 -5.47 18.48
CA GLY A 71 -5.28 -6.34 17.90
C GLY A 71 -4.83 -7.04 16.61
N LEU A 72 -5.80 -7.52 15.83
CA LEU A 72 -5.55 -8.28 14.61
C LEU A 72 -5.05 -7.39 13.46
N ASN A 73 -4.22 -7.95 12.62
CA ASN A 73 -3.86 -7.33 11.34
C ASN A 73 -5.05 -7.33 10.40
N THR A 74 -5.19 -6.23 9.66
CA THR A 74 -6.24 -6.02 8.66
C THR A 74 -5.63 -5.76 7.28
N GLY A 75 -6.45 -5.43 6.31
CA GLY A 75 -6.01 -4.92 5.01
C GLY A 75 -5.58 -3.44 5.02
N GLY A 76 -5.62 -2.77 6.18
CA GLY A 76 -5.36 -1.34 6.38
C GLY A 76 -6.56 -0.62 6.98
N MET A 77 -6.33 0.11 8.06
CA MET A 77 -7.36 0.88 8.79
C MET A 77 -7.26 2.38 8.53
N GLY A 78 -6.22 2.80 7.86
CA GLY A 78 -5.98 4.18 7.51
C GLY A 78 -4.58 4.39 6.95
N ALA A 79 -4.37 5.56 6.37
CA ALA A 79 -3.07 5.98 5.85
C ALA A 79 -2.82 7.46 6.09
N VAL A 80 -1.56 7.83 6.18
CA VAL A 80 -1.10 9.22 6.30
C VAL A 80 -0.03 9.49 5.26
N SER A 81 -0.12 10.64 4.59
CA SER A 81 0.87 11.14 3.65
C SER A 81 0.97 12.68 3.79
N PRO A 82 2.18 13.30 3.87
CA PRO A 82 3.49 12.67 3.94
C PRO A 82 3.78 12.06 5.30
N VAL A 83 4.88 11.30 5.39
CA VAL A 83 5.36 10.78 6.66
C VAL A 83 6.63 11.51 7.10
N PRO A 84 6.73 11.99 8.35
CA PRO A 84 7.83 12.87 8.78
C PRO A 84 9.23 12.24 8.69
N PHE A 85 9.32 10.92 8.78
CA PHE A 85 10.58 10.18 8.72
C PHE A 85 11.04 9.84 7.29
N ALA A 86 10.21 10.11 6.26
CA ALA A 86 10.62 10.06 4.86
C ALA A 86 11.32 11.37 4.45
N THR A 87 12.43 11.65 5.10
CA THR A 87 13.22 12.86 4.83
C THR A 87 13.76 12.88 3.39
N PRO A 88 14.12 14.05 2.84
CA PRO A 88 14.73 14.13 1.51
C PRO A 88 15.96 13.21 1.36
N ASP A 89 16.80 13.09 2.39
CA ASP A 89 17.97 12.20 2.37
C ASP A 89 17.57 10.72 2.34
N PHE A 90 16.51 10.36 3.10
CA PHE A 90 15.96 9.01 3.06
C PHE A 90 15.38 8.69 1.67
N MET A 91 14.56 9.58 1.11
CA MET A 91 13.96 9.39 -0.22
C MET A 91 15.00 9.35 -1.34
N LYS A 92 16.10 10.08 -1.21
CA LYS A 92 17.24 9.96 -2.13
C LYS A 92 17.87 8.56 -2.07
N LYS A 93 18.03 7.99 -0.86
CA LYS A 93 18.51 6.60 -0.73
C LYS A 93 17.53 5.60 -1.34
N VAL A 94 16.21 5.79 -1.14
CA VAL A 94 15.17 4.96 -1.78
C VAL A 94 15.32 5.01 -3.30
N GLU A 95 15.43 6.20 -3.87
CA GLU A 95 15.59 6.36 -5.31
C GLU A 95 16.86 5.67 -5.83
N GLU A 96 18.01 5.93 -5.21
CA GLU A 96 19.31 5.44 -5.69
C GLU A 96 19.52 3.94 -5.46
N ARG A 97 19.05 3.41 -4.32
CA ARG A 97 19.34 2.03 -3.91
C ARG A 97 18.22 1.04 -4.24
N ILE A 98 16.99 1.53 -4.49
CA ILE A 98 15.83 0.67 -4.71
C ILE A 98 15.17 0.98 -6.05
N VAL A 99 14.69 2.21 -6.29
CA VAL A 99 13.92 2.54 -7.51
C VAL A 99 14.76 2.30 -8.76
N LYS A 100 15.90 2.98 -8.89
CA LYS A 100 16.77 2.87 -10.07
C LYS A 100 17.27 1.44 -10.33
N PRO A 101 17.77 0.70 -9.32
CA PRO A 101 18.15 -0.70 -9.53
C PRO A 101 16.99 -1.60 -9.93
N THR A 102 15.78 -1.39 -9.37
CA THR A 102 14.58 -2.15 -9.74
C THR A 102 14.22 -1.95 -11.20
N LEU A 103 14.15 -0.70 -11.66
CA LEU A 103 13.84 -0.39 -13.06
C LEU A 103 14.92 -0.90 -14.02
N SER A 104 16.19 -0.76 -13.65
CA SER A 104 17.30 -1.31 -14.42
C SER A 104 17.24 -2.85 -14.49
N GLY A 105 16.86 -3.50 -13.39
CA GLY A 105 16.67 -4.95 -13.33
C GLY A 105 15.54 -5.42 -14.23
N LEU A 106 14.38 -4.76 -14.20
CA LEU A 106 13.27 -5.06 -15.10
C LEU A 106 13.69 -4.99 -16.57
N SER A 107 14.40 -3.93 -16.95
CA SER A 107 14.93 -3.75 -18.29
C SER A 107 15.95 -4.85 -18.67
N ALA A 108 16.87 -5.21 -17.77
CA ALA A 108 17.86 -6.24 -18.00
C ALA A 108 17.24 -7.64 -18.18
N GLU A 109 16.16 -7.92 -17.49
CA GLU A 109 15.39 -9.18 -17.62
C GLU A 109 14.41 -9.16 -18.81
N GLY A 110 14.35 -8.07 -19.59
CA GLY A 110 13.45 -7.92 -20.73
C GLY A 110 11.97 -7.83 -20.33
N ILE A 111 11.69 -7.37 -19.13
CA ILE A 111 10.32 -7.20 -18.62
C ILE A 111 9.84 -5.80 -19.01
N ASP A 112 8.95 -5.72 -20.00
CA ASP A 112 8.24 -4.49 -20.38
C ASP A 112 7.09 -4.25 -19.40
N TYR A 113 7.37 -3.49 -18.34
CA TYR A 113 6.38 -3.14 -17.33
C TYR A 113 6.11 -1.63 -17.32
N ARG A 114 4.86 -1.24 -17.52
CA ARG A 114 4.36 0.14 -17.46
C ARG A 114 3.25 0.23 -16.43
N GLY A 115 3.34 1.18 -15.53
CA GLY A 115 2.34 1.35 -14.48
C GLY A 115 2.94 1.58 -13.10
N PHE A 116 2.17 1.26 -12.07
CA PHE A 116 2.55 1.51 -10.69
C PHE A 116 3.38 0.37 -10.10
N ILE A 117 4.46 0.73 -9.42
CA ILE A 117 5.21 -0.16 -8.53
C ILE A 117 5.04 0.38 -7.11
N PHE A 118 4.46 -0.43 -6.24
CA PHE A 118 4.42 -0.23 -4.80
C PHE A 118 5.68 -0.85 -4.18
N LEU A 119 6.38 -0.07 -3.39
CA LEU A 119 7.53 -0.48 -2.60
C LEU A 119 7.12 -0.46 -1.13
N GLY A 120 6.92 -1.63 -0.53
CA GLY A 120 6.80 -1.76 0.93
C GLY A 120 8.20 -1.71 1.53
N LEU A 121 8.47 -0.69 2.33
CA LEU A 121 9.80 -0.41 2.86
C LEU A 121 9.81 -0.40 4.38
N MET A 122 10.97 -0.80 4.95
CA MET A 122 11.33 -0.58 6.34
C MET A 122 12.42 0.47 6.44
N ASN A 123 12.17 1.54 7.17
CA ASN A 123 13.20 2.51 7.55
C ASN A 123 13.93 2.00 8.79
N CYS A 124 15.10 1.43 8.60
CA CYS A 124 15.95 0.93 9.69
C CYS A 124 17.05 1.96 10.01
N GLY A 125 16.76 2.86 10.93
CA GLY A 125 17.73 3.87 11.36
C GLY A 125 18.16 4.86 10.28
N GLY A 126 17.30 5.16 9.30
CA GLY A 126 17.57 6.06 8.18
C GLY A 126 18.07 5.37 6.92
N ASP A 127 18.09 4.05 6.88
CA ASP A 127 18.37 3.25 5.69
C ASP A 127 17.12 2.47 5.25
N PRO A 128 16.75 2.54 3.94
CA PRO A 128 15.61 1.83 3.41
C PRO A 128 15.94 0.38 3.07
N TYR A 129 15.09 -0.53 3.51
CA TYR A 129 15.09 -1.94 3.14
C TYR A 129 13.74 -2.31 2.53
N VAL A 130 13.76 -3.14 1.50
CA VAL A 130 12.55 -3.62 0.84
C VAL A 130 11.94 -4.76 1.65
N ILE A 131 10.64 -4.66 1.96
CA ILE A 131 9.82 -5.72 2.53
C ILE A 131 9.17 -6.49 1.38
N GLU A 132 8.49 -5.76 0.47
CA GLU A 132 7.77 -6.36 -0.65
C GLU A 132 7.63 -5.39 -1.83
N TYR A 133 7.37 -5.97 -2.99
CA TYR A 133 6.92 -5.27 -4.19
C TYR A 133 5.49 -5.65 -4.53
N ASN A 134 4.70 -4.68 -4.96
CA ASN A 134 3.40 -4.93 -5.57
C ASN A 134 3.29 -4.13 -6.88
N VAL A 135 2.63 -4.69 -7.89
CA VAL A 135 2.45 -4.06 -9.21
C VAL A 135 1.10 -3.33 -9.28
N ARG A 136 0.80 -2.57 -8.26
CA ARG A 136 -0.44 -1.78 -8.06
C ARG A 136 -0.21 -0.72 -6.99
N MET A 137 -1.17 0.18 -6.86
CA MET A 137 -1.21 1.10 -5.73
C MET A 137 -1.62 0.38 -4.42
N GLY A 138 -1.42 1.04 -3.28
CA GLY A 138 -1.84 0.57 -1.96
C GLY A 138 -3.32 0.87 -1.66
N ASP A 139 -3.87 0.20 -0.70
CA ASP A 139 -5.19 0.43 -0.14
C ASP A 139 -5.10 0.23 1.38
N PRO A 140 -5.22 1.32 2.18
CA PRO A 140 -5.84 2.61 1.87
C PRO A 140 -4.87 3.77 1.52
N GLU A 141 -3.63 3.50 1.11
CA GLU A 141 -2.68 4.58 0.84
C GLU A 141 -3.07 5.40 -0.40
N THR A 142 -3.73 4.79 -1.39
CA THR A 142 -4.12 5.46 -2.63
C THR A 142 -4.96 6.69 -2.37
N GLU A 143 -5.88 6.62 -1.44
CA GLU A 143 -6.77 7.72 -1.07
C GLU A 143 -5.99 8.91 -0.53
N ALA A 144 -4.97 8.67 0.30
CA ALA A 144 -4.10 9.72 0.82
C ALA A 144 -3.11 10.24 -0.23
N VAL A 145 -2.53 9.37 -1.05
CA VAL A 145 -1.53 9.71 -2.07
C VAL A 145 -2.15 10.53 -3.21
N MET A 146 -3.28 10.07 -3.76
CA MET A 146 -3.91 10.70 -4.92
C MET A 146 -4.48 12.07 -4.61
N THR A 147 -4.98 12.30 -3.40
CA THR A 147 -5.48 13.61 -2.97
C THR A 147 -4.38 14.67 -2.82
N ARG A 148 -3.11 14.27 -2.77
CA ARG A 148 -1.96 15.19 -2.73
C ARG A 148 -1.35 15.49 -4.08
N ILE A 149 -1.74 14.80 -5.15
CA ILE A 149 -1.23 15.08 -6.51
C ILE A 149 -2.01 16.24 -7.09
N GLU A 150 -1.31 17.35 -7.37
CA GLU A 150 -1.89 18.60 -7.92
C GLU A 150 -1.74 18.71 -9.44
N SER A 151 -0.77 18.00 -10.02
CA SER A 151 -0.59 17.95 -11.47
C SER A 151 -1.62 17.01 -12.13
N ASP A 152 -1.79 17.15 -13.44
CA ASP A 152 -2.74 16.31 -14.20
C ASP A 152 -2.30 14.85 -14.23
N LEU A 153 -2.91 14.04 -13.35
CA LEU A 153 -2.62 12.61 -13.25
C LEU A 153 -2.89 11.87 -14.57
N LEU A 154 -3.92 12.30 -15.34
CA LEU A 154 -4.23 11.65 -16.62
C LEU A 154 -3.11 11.88 -17.64
N SER A 155 -2.48 13.08 -17.65
CA SER A 155 -1.29 13.34 -18.47
C SER A 155 -0.17 12.36 -18.13
N HIS A 156 0.15 12.20 -16.84
CA HIS A 156 1.20 11.28 -16.40
C HIS A 156 0.90 9.82 -16.78
N LEU A 157 -0.36 9.39 -16.62
CA LEU A 157 -0.77 8.02 -17.00
C LEU A 157 -0.67 7.79 -18.52
N ASN A 158 -1.07 8.76 -19.33
CA ASN A 158 -0.94 8.69 -20.78
C ASN A 158 0.52 8.64 -21.22
N ALA A 159 1.38 9.47 -20.63
CA ALA A 159 2.82 9.48 -20.90
C ALA A 159 3.47 8.14 -20.51
N ALA A 160 3.14 7.59 -19.34
CA ALA A 160 3.61 6.28 -18.92
C ALA A 160 3.16 5.17 -19.89
N ALA A 161 1.89 5.18 -20.30
CA ALA A 161 1.35 4.21 -21.27
C ALA A 161 2.02 4.34 -22.65
N ALA A 162 2.32 5.57 -23.08
CA ALA A 162 3.08 5.83 -24.31
C ALA A 162 4.55 5.42 -24.22
N GLY A 163 5.09 5.21 -23.03
CA GLY A 163 6.48 4.81 -22.82
C GLY A 163 7.46 5.98 -22.75
N ASP A 164 6.98 7.18 -22.40
CA ASP A 164 7.82 8.39 -22.30
C ASP A 164 7.35 9.32 -21.19
N LEU A 165 7.98 9.22 -20.03
CA LEU A 165 7.80 10.12 -18.89
C LEU A 165 8.81 11.26 -18.83
N SER A 166 9.69 11.40 -19.84
CA SER A 166 10.82 12.36 -19.80
C SER A 166 10.38 13.82 -19.70
N GLY A 167 9.19 14.15 -20.22
CA GLY A 167 8.59 15.49 -20.18
C GLY A 167 7.72 15.75 -18.95
N GLU A 168 7.42 14.71 -18.18
CA GLU A 168 6.46 14.79 -17.06
C GLU A 168 7.14 15.25 -15.77
N LYS A 169 6.42 16.08 -15.01
CA LYS A 169 6.81 16.52 -13.66
C LYS A 169 5.60 16.46 -12.75
N ILE A 170 5.72 15.72 -11.68
CA ILE A 170 4.68 15.66 -10.67
C ILE A 170 4.73 16.86 -9.74
N SER A 171 3.58 17.49 -9.50
CA SER A 171 3.38 18.51 -8.46
C SER A 171 2.61 17.87 -7.31
N ILE A 172 3.12 18.07 -6.11
CA ILE A 172 2.60 17.44 -4.88
C ILE A 172 2.27 18.52 -3.87
N SER A 173 1.05 18.48 -3.31
CA SER A 173 0.64 19.38 -2.22
C SER A 173 1.54 19.24 -1.00
N GLY A 174 1.85 20.36 -0.37
CA GLY A 174 2.52 20.39 0.94
C GLY A 174 1.62 20.00 2.11
N ASP A 175 0.32 19.88 1.88
CA ASP A 175 -0.64 19.51 2.91
C ASP A 175 -0.56 18.03 3.27
N THR A 176 -1.02 17.71 4.48
CA THR A 176 -1.13 16.34 4.96
C THR A 176 -2.50 15.76 4.62
N ALA A 177 -2.51 14.62 3.96
CA ALA A 177 -3.71 13.81 3.75
C ALA A 177 -3.77 12.67 4.78
N VAL A 178 -4.95 12.45 5.34
CA VAL A 178 -5.23 11.34 6.27
C VAL A 178 -6.44 10.59 5.77
N THR A 179 -6.29 9.30 5.58
CA THR A 179 -7.38 8.38 5.24
C THR A 179 -7.79 7.60 6.49
N VAL A 180 -9.09 7.51 6.76
CA VAL A 180 -9.64 6.72 7.85
C VAL A 180 -10.64 5.71 7.30
N VAL A 181 -10.35 4.43 7.48
CA VAL A 181 -11.19 3.35 6.94
C VAL A 181 -12.32 3.02 7.91
N MET A 182 -13.55 3.10 7.42
CA MET A 182 -14.74 2.65 8.12
C MET A 182 -15.03 1.19 7.77
N VAL A 183 -15.26 0.37 8.79
CA VAL A 183 -15.42 -1.08 8.64
C VAL A 183 -16.77 -1.57 9.09
N SER A 184 -17.18 -2.72 8.57
CA SER A 184 -18.37 -3.44 9.04
C SER A 184 -18.12 -4.04 10.42
N GLY A 185 -19.15 -4.03 11.28
CA GLY A 185 -19.06 -4.62 12.61
C GLY A 185 -18.67 -6.10 12.56
N GLY A 186 -17.58 -6.44 13.28
CA GLY A 186 -16.97 -7.75 13.32
C GLY A 186 -15.71 -7.92 12.46
N TYR A 187 -15.40 -6.97 11.56
CA TYR A 187 -14.15 -6.99 10.78
C TYR A 187 -12.92 -6.92 11.71
N PRO A 188 -11.79 -7.62 11.44
CA PRO A 188 -11.47 -8.38 10.23
C PRO A 188 -11.94 -9.84 10.24
N GLU A 189 -12.65 -10.29 11.25
CA GLU A 189 -13.21 -11.64 11.33
C GLU A 189 -14.55 -11.70 10.57
N LYS A 190 -15.54 -12.41 11.13
CA LYS A 190 -16.85 -12.51 10.52
C LYS A 190 -17.64 -11.22 10.71
N TYR A 191 -17.90 -10.50 9.63
CA TYR A 191 -18.56 -9.19 9.63
C TYR A 191 -19.97 -9.25 9.04
N LYS A 192 -20.77 -8.22 9.38
CA LYS A 192 -22.12 -8.02 8.84
C LYS A 192 -22.04 -7.34 7.46
N SER A 193 -22.94 -7.75 6.57
CA SER A 193 -23.13 -7.12 5.25
C SER A 193 -24.57 -6.63 5.11
N ASN A 194 -24.83 -5.84 4.06
CA ASN A 194 -26.14 -5.28 3.74
C ASN A 194 -26.68 -4.30 4.81
N CYS A 195 -25.78 -3.71 5.60
CA CYS A 195 -26.18 -2.66 6.53
C CYS A 195 -26.34 -1.34 5.75
N PRO A 196 -27.46 -0.60 5.92
CA PRO A 196 -27.64 0.70 5.30
C PRO A 196 -26.56 1.70 5.74
N ILE A 197 -26.11 2.53 4.79
CA ILE A 197 -25.13 3.58 5.02
C ILE A 197 -25.84 4.92 4.80
N SER A 198 -25.80 5.79 5.80
CA SER A 198 -26.36 7.13 5.75
C SER A 198 -25.29 8.18 6.02
N GLY A 199 -25.61 9.46 5.79
CA GLY A 199 -24.71 10.58 6.08
C GLY A 199 -23.61 10.79 5.04
N LEU A 200 -23.63 10.11 3.89
CA LEU A 200 -22.59 10.25 2.85
C LEU A 200 -22.46 11.67 2.29
N GLY A 201 -23.55 12.46 2.35
CA GLY A 201 -23.56 13.87 1.95
C GLY A 201 -23.11 14.85 3.03
N ASP A 202 -22.90 14.38 4.26
CA ASP A 202 -22.64 15.21 5.45
C ASP A 202 -21.15 15.20 5.84
N ALA A 203 -20.28 14.71 4.97
CA ALA A 203 -18.86 14.57 5.24
C ALA A 203 -18.07 15.92 5.31
N GLY A 204 -18.75 17.05 5.14
CA GLY A 204 -18.12 18.38 5.15
C GLY A 204 -17.12 18.52 4.01
N ASN A 205 -15.86 18.80 4.33
CA ASN A 205 -14.78 18.95 3.35
C ASN A 205 -14.03 17.63 3.07
N ALA A 206 -14.41 16.53 3.72
CA ALA A 206 -13.77 15.25 3.49
C ALA A 206 -14.27 14.62 2.17
N VAL A 207 -13.38 13.90 1.50
CA VAL A 207 -13.72 13.09 0.34
C VAL A 207 -14.09 11.68 0.84
N VAL A 208 -15.24 11.18 0.42
CA VAL A 208 -15.67 9.82 0.78
C VAL A 208 -15.37 8.88 -0.39
N PHE A 209 -14.51 7.91 -0.14
CA PHE A 209 -14.20 6.84 -1.09
C PHE A 209 -15.04 5.59 -0.77
N HIS A 210 -15.62 5.01 -1.82
CA HIS A 210 -16.38 3.78 -1.72
C HIS A 210 -15.50 2.57 -1.98
N SER A 211 -15.36 1.69 -0.97
CA SER A 211 -14.66 0.41 -1.06
C SER A 211 -15.67 -0.73 -1.07
N GLY A 212 -15.94 -1.35 0.07
CA GLY A 212 -16.91 -2.45 0.19
C GLY A 212 -18.35 -1.99 0.29
N THR A 213 -18.84 -1.27 -0.71
CA THR A 213 -20.23 -0.78 -0.79
C THR A 213 -20.93 -1.29 -2.04
N ARG A 214 -22.24 -1.29 -2.03
CA ARG A 214 -23.09 -1.51 -3.21
C ARG A 214 -24.39 -0.71 -3.15
N ARG A 215 -24.97 -0.45 -4.30
CA ARG A 215 -26.32 0.12 -4.39
C ARG A 215 -27.37 -0.95 -4.15
N SER A 216 -28.42 -0.59 -3.41
CA SER A 216 -29.64 -1.37 -3.22
C SER A 216 -30.86 -0.54 -3.59
N ALA A 217 -32.06 -1.13 -3.51
CA ALA A 217 -33.31 -0.40 -3.72
C ALA A 217 -33.52 0.72 -2.66
N GLU A 218 -32.96 0.59 -1.47
CA GLU A 218 -33.10 1.49 -0.33
C GLU A 218 -31.92 2.47 -0.19
N GLY A 219 -30.95 2.46 -1.12
CA GLY A 219 -29.76 3.31 -1.06
C GLY A 219 -28.45 2.53 -1.06
N VAL A 220 -27.41 3.10 -0.44
CA VAL A 220 -26.08 2.47 -0.34
C VAL A 220 -26.04 1.57 0.88
N VAL A 221 -25.48 0.37 0.71
CA VAL A 221 -25.31 -0.61 1.80
C VAL A 221 -23.88 -1.17 1.82
N SER A 222 -23.47 -1.68 2.99
CA SER A 222 -22.18 -2.37 3.13
C SER A 222 -22.17 -3.69 2.35
N ALA A 223 -21.08 -4.00 1.67
CA ALA A 223 -20.88 -5.22 0.88
C ALA A 223 -19.52 -5.88 1.13
N GLY A 224 -18.70 -5.29 1.98
CA GLY A 224 -17.38 -5.78 2.36
C GLY A 224 -17.05 -5.53 3.82
N GLY A 225 -15.87 -5.97 4.25
CA GLY A 225 -15.36 -5.72 5.60
C GLY A 225 -14.92 -4.27 5.76
N ARG A 226 -14.01 -3.78 4.90
CA ARG A 226 -13.71 -2.36 4.75
C ARG A 226 -14.76 -1.76 3.80
N VAL A 227 -15.37 -0.67 4.20
CA VAL A 227 -16.60 -0.15 3.59
C VAL A 227 -16.40 1.20 2.92
N LEU A 228 -15.86 2.15 3.65
CA LEU A 228 -15.55 3.52 3.20
C LEU A 228 -14.15 3.92 3.65
N ALA A 229 -13.59 4.92 2.99
CA ALA A 229 -12.38 5.60 3.41
C ALA A 229 -12.50 7.11 3.15
#